data_78f1cfe6533a27e566e42069898caf1a
#
_entry.id   78f1cfe6533a27e566e42069898caf1a
#
_cell.length_a   1.000
_cell.length_b   1.000
_cell.length_c   1.000
_cell.angle_alpha   90.00
_cell.angle_beta   90.00
_cell.angle_gamma   90.00
#
_symmetry.space_group_name_H-M   'P 1'
#
loop_
_entity.id
_entity.type
_entity.pdbx_description
1 polymer ?
#
loop_
_entity_poly.entity_id
_entity_poly.type
_entity_poly.pdbx_seq_one_letter_code
_entity_poly.pdbx_strand_id
1 'polypeptide(L)'
;MLQLFGYWRSSASFRVRLVLQLKGLGYEQHPVNLRQGEQKEKAYRRVNPQGLVPFLIDGDVQLGQSVAIMEYLDETYPAYPLMPSAPEERARVRQIVNMIACDTHPLNNLRVLNYLEQELGQSKTARDAWYRHWIDETFTALEQATRSYQILSKQKQNSS
;
A
#
# COMPACT_ATOMS: atom_id res chain seq x y z
N MET A 1 15.79 9.35 13.29
CA MET A 1 14.99 10.11 12.28
C MET A 1 14.45 9.09 11.29
N LEU A 2 13.15 9.15 11.00
CA LEU A 2 12.52 8.26 10.02
C LEU A 2 13.08 8.53 8.61
N GLN A 3 13.39 7.47 7.87
CA GLN A 3 13.81 7.55 6.47
C GLN A 3 12.87 6.70 5.62
N LEU A 4 12.34 7.27 4.55
CA LEU A 4 11.42 6.58 3.63
C LEU A 4 12.01 6.50 2.23
N PHE A 5 12.34 5.31 1.79
CA PHE A 5 12.68 5.01 0.41
C PHE A 5 11.42 4.79 -0.39
N GLY A 6 11.23 5.56 -1.46
CA GLY A 6 9.98 5.51 -2.19
C GLY A 6 10.06 6.13 -3.58
N TYR A 7 8.99 5.91 -4.35
CA TYR A 7 8.81 6.52 -5.66
C TYR A 7 7.54 7.36 -5.66
N TRP A 8 7.61 8.56 -6.22
CA TRP A 8 6.51 9.54 -6.17
C TRP A 8 5.19 9.02 -6.78
N ARG A 9 5.26 8.20 -7.85
CA ARG A 9 4.08 7.57 -8.49
C ARG A 9 3.70 6.21 -7.91
N SER A 10 4.44 5.67 -6.95
CA SER A 10 4.09 4.40 -6.33
C SER A 10 2.90 4.58 -5.39
N SER A 11 1.78 3.91 -5.67
CA SER A 11 0.62 3.88 -4.78
C SER A 11 0.95 3.25 -3.42
N ALA A 12 1.82 2.25 -3.38
CA ALA A 12 2.28 1.66 -2.12
C ALA A 12 3.11 2.65 -1.28
N SER A 13 4.02 3.41 -1.90
CA SER A 13 4.75 4.49 -1.21
C SER A 13 3.83 5.63 -0.79
N PHE A 14 2.81 5.93 -1.58
CA PHE A 14 1.82 6.95 -1.27
C PHE A 14 1.03 6.63 0.01
N ARG A 15 0.63 5.36 0.21
CA ARG A 15 -0.03 4.92 1.46
C ARG A 15 0.78 5.27 2.69
N VAL A 16 2.08 5.00 2.67
CA VAL A 16 2.97 5.30 3.81
C VAL A 16 3.12 6.80 4.01
N ARG A 17 3.29 7.58 2.92
CA ARG A 17 3.34 9.04 3.03
C ARG A 17 2.07 9.63 3.64
N LEU A 18 0.89 9.09 3.30
CA LEU A 18 -0.37 9.49 3.92
C LEU A 18 -0.40 9.23 5.43
N VAL A 19 0.03 8.04 5.86
CA VAL A 19 0.08 7.72 7.29
C VAL A 19 1.06 8.64 8.03
N LEU A 20 2.26 8.84 7.49
CA LEU A 20 3.24 9.78 8.07
C LEU A 20 2.66 11.20 8.21
N GLN A 21 1.96 11.68 7.18
CA GLN A 21 1.32 12.99 7.18
C GLN A 21 0.18 13.07 8.20
N LEU A 22 -0.71 12.07 8.26
CA LEU A 22 -1.84 12.03 9.19
C LEU A 22 -1.37 11.98 10.66
N LYS A 23 -0.25 11.33 10.91
CA LYS A 23 0.36 11.25 12.25
C LYS A 23 1.27 12.44 12.57
N GLY A 24 1.50 13.36 11.64
CA GLY A 24 2.40 14.51 11.83
C GLY A 24 3.87 14.12 12.00
N LEU A 25 4.29 12.96 11.45
CA LEU A 25 5.64 12.45 11.59
C LEU A 25 6.56 13.02 10.50
N GLY A 26 7.61 13.69 10.92
CA GLY A 26 8.68 14.13 10.03
C GLY A 26 9.58 12.97 9.58
N TYR A 27 9.97 12.97 8.32
CA TYR A 27 10.85 11.94 7.75
C TYR A 27 11.74 12.50 6.64
N GLU A 28 12.87 11.85 6.41
CA GLU A 28 13.73 12.08 5.26
C GLU A 28 13.28 11.19 4.10
N GLN A 29 13.04 11.78 2.93
CA GLN A 29 12.64 11.02 1.75
C GLN A 29 13.84 10.70 0.88
N HIS A 30 14.02 9.41 0.59
CA HIS A 30 15.00 8.87 -0.34
C HIS A 30 14.29 8.41 -1.62
N PRO A 31 14.40 9.15 -2.72
CA PRO A 31 13.75 8.76 -3.98
C PRO A 31 14.43 7.53 -4.59
N VAL A 32 13.62 6.61 -5.11
CA VAL A 32 14.07 5.43 -5.87
C VAL A 32 13.34 5.42 -7.20
N ASN A 33 14.04 5.71 -8.29
CA ASN A 33 13.43 5.85 -9.62
C ASN A 33 13.12 4.49 -10.25
N LEU A 34 11.86 4.04 -10.12
CA LEU A 34 11.41 2.76 -10.67
C LEU A 34 11.46 2.70 -12.20
N ARG A 35 11.36 3.84 -12.89
CA ARG A 35 11.43 3.90 -14.34
C ARG A 35 12.85 3.67 -14.87
N GLN A 36 13.86 4.10 -14.11
CA GLN A 36 15.27 3.88 -14.42
C GLN A 36 15.78 2.53 -13.89
N GLY A 37 14.95 1.79 -13.14
CA GLY A 37 15.33 0.49 -12.62
C GLY A 37 16.17 0.51 -11.36
N GLU A 38 16.31 1.67 -10.68
CA GLU A 38 17.14 1.82 -9.48
C GLU A 38 16.81 0.80 -8.38
N GLN A 39 15.53 0.36 -8.27
CA GLN A 39 15.12 -0.68 -7.34
C GLN A 39 15.79 -2.05 -7.59
N LYS A 40 16.35 -2.26 -8.77
CA LYS A 40 17.06 -3.48 -9.15
C LYS A 40 18.57 -3.40 -8.93
N GLU A 41 19.10 -2.21 -8.69
CA GLU A 41 20.52 -1.97 -8.49
C GLU A 41 21.02 -2.57 -7.18
N LYS A 42 22.28 -2.98 -7.20
CA LYS A 42 22.95 -3.56 -6.01
C LYS A 42 22.92 -2.62 -4.81
N ALA A 43 23.03 -1.31 -5.06
CA ALA A 43 22.99 -0.29 -4.00
C ALA A 43 21.66 -0.33 -3.23
N TYR A 44 20.53 -0.27 -3.94
CA TYR A 44 19.21 -0.32 -3.29
C TYR A 44 18.89 -1.72 -2.74
N ARG A 45 19.30 -2.79 -3.41
CA ARG A 45 19.08 -4.16 -2.92
C ARG A 45 19.83 -4.49 -1.63
N ARG A 46 20.84 -3.73 -1.26
CA ARG A 46 21.47 -3.81 0.07
C ARG A 46 20.58 -3.19 1.15
N VAL A 47 19.78 -2.19 0.81
CA VAL A 47 18.80 -1.56 1.70
C VAL A 47 17.55 -2.44 1.79
N ASN A 48 16.98 -2.81 0.64
CA ASN A 48 15.83 -3.71 0.55
C ASN A 48 16.10 -4.87 -0.42
N PRO A 49 16.41 -6.07 0.07
CA PRO A 49 16.67 -7.22 -0.79
C PRO A 49 15.53 -7.59 -1.74
N GLN A 50 14.28 -7.26 -1.38
CA GLN A 50 13.12 -7.49 -2.24
C GLN A 50 13.14 -6.60 -3.49
N GLY A 51 13.87 -5.46 -3.49
CA GLY A 51 13.93 -4.53 -4.61
C GLY A 51 12.58 -3.87 -4.91
N LEU A 52 11.81 -3.57 -3.89
CA LEU A 52 10.50 -2.91 -3.97
C LEU A 52 10.48 -1.65 -3.11
N VAL A 53 9.54 -0.76 -3.41
CA VAL A 53 9.21 0.40 -2.58
C VAL A 53 7.76 0.30 -2.11
N PRO A 54 7.41 0.85 -0.92
CA PRO A 54 8.25 1.59 0.02
C PRO A 54 9.16 0.71 0.86
N PHE A 55 10.19 1.35 1.46
CA PHE A 55 10.99 0.78 2.51
C PHE A 55 11.24 1.86 3.58
N LEU A 56 11.02 1.53 4.84
CA LEU A 56 11.17 2.44 5.98
C LEU A 56 12.38 2.03 6.82
N ILE A 57 13.13 3.02 7.30
CA ILE A 57 14.14 2.86 8.34
C ILE A 57 13.75 3.78 9.51
N ASP A 58 13.69 3.20 10.70
CA ASP A 58 13.43 3.91 11.97
C ASP A 58 14.39 3.39 13.04
N GLY A 59 15.51 4.09 13.23
CA GLY A 59 16.63 3.60 14.03
C GLY A 59 17.16 2.26 13.50
N ASP A 60 17.05 1.21 14.31
CA ASP A 60 17.48 -0.13 13.94
C ASP A 60 16.37 -0.94 13.22
N VAL A 61 15.15 -0.42 13.17
CA VAL A 61 14.04 -1.08 12.51
C VAL A 61 14.06 -0.80 11.01
N GLN A 62 14.02 -1.85 10.21
CA GLN A 62 14.03 -1.79 8.76
C GLN A 62 12.87 -2.60 8.19
N LEU A 63 11.93 -1.95 7.49
CA LEU A 63 10.68 -2.56 7.06
C LEU A 63 10.38 -2.29 5.59
N GLY A 64 10.09 -3.35 4.85
CA GLY A 64 9.37 -3.32 3.58
C GLY A 64 7.87 -3.54 3.78
N GLN A 65 7.11 -3.57 2.68
CA GLN A 65 5.66 -3.78 2.66
C GLN A 65 4.83 -2.64 3.30
N SER A 66 4.08 -1.93 2.46
CA SER A 66 3.35 -0.73 2.89
C SER A 66 2.40 -0.97 4.06
N VAL A 67 1.74 -2.13 4.12
CA VAL A 67 0.78 -2.46 5.20
C VAL A 67 1.53 -2.66 6.51
N ALA A 68 2.63 -3.42 6.50
CA ALA A 68 3.46 -3.62 7.69
C ALA A 68 4.03 -2.30 8.22
N ILE A 69 4.50 -1.43 7.32
CA ILE A 69 5.00 -0.10 7.68
C ILE A 69 3.88 0.76 8.30
N MET A 70 2.68 0.76 7.73
CA MET A 70 1.56 1.55 8.25
C MET A 70 1.12 1.06 9.63
N GLU A 71 1.02 -0.25 9.86
CA GLU A 71 0.69 -0.81 11.17
C GLU A 71 1.79 -0.51 12.20
N TYR A 72 3.07 -0.69 11.81
CA TYR A 72 4.21 -0.33 12.66
C TYR A 72 4.16 1.13 13.11
N LEU A 73 3.94 2.06 12.17
CA LEU A 73 3.85 3.49 12.47
C LEU A 73 2.66 3.80 13.39
N ASP A 74 1.53 3.11 13.22
CA ASP A 74 0.36 3.33 14.05
C ASP A 74 0.56 2.84 15.48
N GLU A 75 1.22 1.71 15.65
CA GLU A 75 1.50 1.11 16.97
C GLU A 75 2.65 1.80 17.71
N THR A 76 3.71 2.18 16.98
CA THR A 76 4.92 2.80 17.58
C THR A 76 4.70 4.27 17.93
N TYR A 77 3.90 4.98 17.14
CA TYR A 77 3.58 6.40 17.34
C TYR A 77 2.10 6.58 17.65
N PRO A 78 1.64 6.30 18.90
CA PRO A 78 0.23 6.17 19.25
C PRO A 78 -0.57 7.49 19.22
N ALA A 79 0.10 8.64 19.10
CA ALA A 79 -0.60 9.88 18.85
C ALA A 79 -1.37 9.81 17.52
N TYR A 80 -2.66 10.16 17.56
CA TYR A 80 -3.57 10.08 16.40
C TYR A 80 -3.68 8.65 15.82
N PRO A 81 -4.27 7.69 16.58
CA PRO A 81 -4.41 6.31 16.10
C PRO A 81 -5.28 6.23 14.86
N LEU A 82 -4.85 5.46 13.88
CA LEU A 82 -5.56 5.26 12.61
C LEU A 82 -6.36 3.96 12.60
N MET A 83 -5.96 3.00 13.46
CA MET A 83 -6.69 1.75 13.64
C MET A 83 -7.67 1.85 14.81
N PRO A 84 -8.90 1.34 14.67
CA PRO A 84 -9.84 1.25 15.78
C PRO A 84 -9.33 0.32 16.88
N SER A 85 -9.88 0.47 18.10
CA SER A 85 -9.47 -0.34 19.25
C SER A 85 -10.11 -1.74 19.24
N ALA A 86 -11.38 -1.86 18.81
CA ALA A 86 -12.13 -3.11 18.81
C ALA A 86 -11.58 -4.10 17.79
N PRO A 87 -11.33 -5.38 18.14
CA PRO A 87 -10.75 -6.37 17.26
C PRO A 87 -11.56 -6.61 15.97
N GLU A 88 -12.88 -6.62 16.06
CA GLU A 88 -13.77 -6.80 14.91
C GLU A 88 -13.72 -5.63 13.93
N GLU A 89 -13.55 -4.43 14.42
CA GLU A 89 -13.39 -3.24 13.58
C GLU A 89 -12.00 -3.22 12.92
N ARG A 90 -10.96 -3.59 13.66
CA ARG A 90 -9.59 -3.77 13.12
C ARG A 90 -9.58 -4.81 12.00
N ALA A 91 -10.29 -5.93 12.20
CA ALA A 91 -10.40 -6.98 11.17
C ALA A 91 -11.05 -6.46 9.89
N ARG A 92 -12.11 -5.64 9.99
CA ARG A 92 -12.78 -5.01 8.84
C ARG A 92 -11.87 -4.02 8.10
N VAL A 93 -11.14 -3.19 8.83
CA VAL A 93 -10.14 -2.30 8.21
C VAL A 93 -9.09 -3.11 7.46
N ARG A 94 -8.54 -4.17 8.07
CA ARG A 94 -7.57 -5.06 7.43
C ARG A 94 -8.14 -5.77 6.21
N GLN A 95 -9.41 -6.17 6.24
CA GLN A 95 -10.08 -6.74 5.08
C GLN A 95 -10.01 -5.79 3.88
N ILE A 96 -10.44 -4.53 4.06
CA ILE A 96 -10.42 -3.52 2.99
C ILE A 96 -8.99 -3.23 2.52
N VAL A 97 -8.06 -3.08 3.45
CA VAL A 97 -6.64 -2.85 3.15
C VAL A 97 -6.07 -3.99 2.31
N ASN A 98 -6.38 -5.25 2.66
CA ASN A 98 -5.85 -6.42 1.96
C ASN A 98 -6.49 -6.62 0.58
N MET A 99 -7.76 -6.32 0.37
CA MET A 99 -8.38 -6.31 -0.96
C MET A 99 -7.57 -5.42 -1.94
N ILE A 100 -7.06 -4.29 -1.45
CA ILE A 100 -6.23 -3.40 -2.27
C ILE A 100 -4.77 -3.88 -2.34
N ALA A 101 -4.18 -4.23 -1.19
CA ALA A 101 -2.75 -4.49 -1.09
C ALA A 101 -2.35 -5.89 -1.54
N CYS A 102 -3.23 -6.89 -1.39
CA CYS A 102 -2.94 -8.28 -1.71
C CYS A 102 -3.60 -8.75 -3.01
N ASP A 103 -4.77 -8.21 -3.36
CA ASP A 103 -5.52 -8.73 -4.52
C ASP A 103 -5.38 -7.83 -5.76
N THR A 104 -5.45 -6.50 -5.62
CA THR A 104 -5.39 -5.58 -6.78
C THR A 104 -3.98 -5.12 -7.09
N HIS A 105 -3.30 -4.54 -6.08
CA HIS A 105 -2.01 -3.88 -6.30
C HIS A 105 -0.93 -4.82 -6.88
N PRO A 106 -0.77 -6.07 -6.43
CA PRO A 106 0.22 -6.98 -6.97
C PRO A 106 0.01 -7.30 -8.45
N LEU A 107 -1.24 -7.44 -8.89
CA LEU A 107 -1.60 -7.74 -10.28
C LEU A 107 -1.31 -6.56 -11.22
N ASN A 108 -1.42 -5.34 -10.73
CA ASN A 108 -1.20 -4.10 -11.48
C ASN A 108 0.16 -3.44 -11.19
N ASN A 109 1.05 -4.15 -10.48
CA ASN A 109 2.39 -3.66 -10.19
C ASN A 109 3.23 -3.56 -11.46
N LEU A 110 4.13 -2.57 -11.51
CA LEU A 110 5.02 -2.33 -12.65
C LEU A 110 5.79 -3.59 -13.09
N ARG A 111 6.22 -4.45 -12.16
CA ARG A 111 6.92 -5.70 -12.48
C ARG A 111 6.04 -6.67 -13.28
N VAL A 112 4.75 -6.75 -12.98
CA VAL A 112 3.80 -7.61 -13.70
C VAL A 112 3.52 -7.02 -15.09
N LEU A 113 3.26 -5.72 -15.18
CA LEU A 113 3.02 -5.04 -16.46
C LEU A 113 4.24 -5.14 -17.38
N ASN A 114 5.45 -5.01 -16.84
CA ASN A 114 6.69 -5.20 -17.60
C ASN A 114 6.85 -6.66 -18.06
N TYR A 115 6.51 -7.64 -17.22
CA TYR A 115 6.56 -9.05 -17.59
C TYR A 115 5.58 -9.38 -18.72
N LEU A 116 4.34 -8.87 -18.64
CA LEU A 116 3.35 -9.02 -19.70
C LEU A 116 3.86 -8.45 -21.03
N GLU A 117 4.58 -7.33 -21.00
CA GLU A 117 5.15 -6.72 -22.19
C GLU A 117 6.36 -7.45 -22.72
N GLN A 118 7.37 -7.63 -21.88
CA GLN A 118 8.72 -8.04 -22.27
C GLN A 118 8.84 -9.55 -22.49
N GLU A 119 8.18 -10.35 -21.65
CA GLU A 119 8.25 -11.81 -21.70
C GLU A 119 7.08 -12.44 -22.46
N LEU A 120 5.86 -11.89 -22.28
CA LEU A 120 4.66 -12.43 -22.92
C LEU A 120 4.24 -11.65 -24.18
N GLY A 121 4.98 -10.63 -24.59
CA GLY A 121 4.76 -9.88 -25.81
C GLY A 121 3.41 -9.15 -25.90
N GLN A 122 2.78 -8.85 -24.75
CA GLN A 122 1.46 -8.25 -24.74
C GLN A 122 1.48 -6.79 -25.17
N SER A 123 0.55 -6.42 -26.06
CA SER A 123 0.39 -5.05 -26.51
C SER A 123 0.01 -4.10 -25.39
N LYS A 124 0.22 -2.79 -25.60
CA LYS A 124 -0.23 -1.76 -24.67
C LYS A 124 -1.74 -1.86 -24.40
N THR A 125 -2.54 -2.10 -25.44
CA THR A 125 -4.00 -2.25 -25.31
C THR A 125 -4.38 -3.44 -24.43
N ALA A 126 -3.71 -4.59 -24.57
CA ALA A 126 -3.93 -5.76 -23.75
C ALA A 126 -3.55 -5.50 -22.27
N ARG A 127 -2.43 -4.81 -22.03
CA ARG A 127 -2.00 -4.43 -20.67
C ARG A 127 -2.92 -3.40 -20.03
N ASP A 128 -3.44 -2.44 -20.80
CA ASP A 128 -4.42 -1.46 -20.32
C ASP A 128 -5.77 -2.15 -19.99
N ALA A 129 -6.16 -3.19 -20.76
CA ALA A 129 -7.33 -4.00 -20.48
C ALA A 129 -7.15 -4.84 -19.20
N TRP A 130 -6.00 -5.50 -19.04
CA TRP A 130 -5.61 -6.19 -17.81
C TRP A 130 -5.71 -5.28 -16.59
N TYR A 131 -5.10 -4.09 -16.67
CA TYR A 131 -5.07 -3.12 -15.59
C TYR A 131 -6.48 -2.70 -15.15
N ARG A 132 -7.34 -2.37 -16.11
CA ARG A 132 -8.72 -1.98 -15.86
C ARG A 132 -9.54 -3.12 -15.27
N HIS A 133 -9.43 -4.32 -15.81
CA HIS A 133 -10.16 -5.49 -15.33
C HIS A 133 -9.98 -5.69 -13.82
N TRP A 134 -8.76 -5.73 -13.32
CA TRP A 134 -8.49 -5.94 -11.90
C TRP A 134 -8.87 -4.76 -11.01
N ILE A 135 -8.80 -3.55 -11.54
CA ILE A 135 -9.32 -2.34 -10.85
C ILE A 135 -10.84 -2.43 -10.71
N ASP A 136 -11.56 -2.67 -11.80
CA ASP A 136 -13.02 -2.69 -11.83
C ASP A 136 -13.58 -3.81 -10.92
N GLU A 137 -12.98 -5.00 -10.97
CA GLU A 137 -13.37 -6.12 -10.12
C GLU A 137 -13.23 -5.78 -8.64
N THR A 138 -12.05 -5.30 -8.23
CA THR A 138 -11.79 -4.96 -6.84
C THR A 138 -12.63 -3.79 -6.36
N PHE A 139 -12.74 -2.72 -7.14
CA PHE A 139 -13.49 -1.54 -6.72
C PHE A 139 -14.99 -1.82 -6.63
N THR A 140 -15.53 -2.69 -7.49
CA THR A 140 -16.91 -3.17 -7.36
C THR A 140 -17.14 -3.86 -6.02
N ALA A 141 -16.23 -4.74 -5.61
CA ALA A 141 -16.30 -5.43 -4.33
C ALA A 141 -16.10 -4.48 -3.13
N LEU A 142 -15.18 -3.50 -3.24
CA LEU A 142 -14.94 -2.48 -2.22
C LEU A 142 -16.17 -1.59 -1.99
N GLU A 143 -16.84 -1.15 -3.06
CA GLU A 143 -18.09 -0.38 -2.98
C GLU A 143 -19.16 -1.15 -2.17
N GLN A 144 -19.33 -2.44 -2.44
CA GLN A 144 -20.28 -3.29 -1.72
C GLN A 144 -19.89 -3.45 -0.25
N ALA A 145 -18.62 -3.75 0.04
CA ALA A 145 -18.13 -3.92 1.40
C ALA A 145 -18.29 -2.65 2.25
N THR A 146 -17.98 -1.49 1.68
CA THR A 146 -18.10 -0.21 2.39
C THR A 146 -19.54 0.22 2.62
N ARG A 147 -20.46 -0.04 1.67
CA ARG A 147 -21.90 0.21 1.87
C ARG A 147 -22.47 -0.65 3.00
N SER A 148 -22.13 -1.92 3.04
CA SER A 148 -22.55 -2.83 4.11
C SER A 148 -22.06 -2.35 5.48
N TYR A 149 -20.82 -1.86 5.55
CA TYR A 149 -20.26 -1.29 6.77
C TYR A 149 -21.00 -0.05 7.26
N GLN A 150 -21.36 0.88 6.37
CA GLN A 150 -22.11 2.08 6.69
C GLN A 150 -23.51 1.77 7.22
N ILE A 151 -24.19 0.75 6.68
CA ILE A 151 -25.51 0.32 7.14
C ILE A 151 -25.41 -0.26 8.56
N LEU A 152 -24.46 -1.13 8.82
CA LEU A 152 -24.26 -1.75 10.14
C LEU A 152 -23.86 -0.73 11.23
N SER A 153 -23.04 0.26 10.90
CA SER A 153 -22.64 1.31 11.85
C SER A 153 -23.81 2.22 12.23
N LYS A 154 -24.68 2.57 11.28
CA LYS A 154 -25.91 3.36 11.54
C LYS A 154 -26.91 2.58 12.41
N GLN A 155 -27.06 1.27 12.20
CA GLN A 155 -27.94 0.43 13.01
C GLN A 155 -27.48 0.37 14.47
N LYS A 156 -26.18 0.25 14.71
CA LYS A 156 -25.61 0.25 16.08
C LYS A 156 -25.85 1.58 16.81
N GLN A 157 -25.71 2.71 16.11
CA GLN A 157 -25.95 4.04 16.68
C GLN A 157 -27.42 4.30 17.04
N ASN A 158 -28.37 3.69 16.31
CA ASN A 158 -29.80 3.84 16.57
C ASN A 158 -30.32 2.85 17.64
N SER A 159 -29.47 1.94 18.13
CA SER A 159 -29.82 0.92 19.14
C SER A 159 -29.17 1.20 20.50
N SER A 160 -28.44 2.31 20.62
CA SER A 160 -27.78 2.80 21.85
C SER A 160 -28.50 4.04 22.37
#